data_a3436604f5cf36af820a51b0f22f3256
#
_entry.id   a3436604f5cf36af820a51b0f22f3256
#
_cell.length_a   1.000
_cell.length_b   1.000
_cell.length_c   1.000
_cell.angle_alpha   90.00
_cell.angle_beta   90.00
_cell.angle_gamma   90.00
#
_symmetry.space_group_name_H-M   'P 1'
#
loop_
_entity.id
_entity.type
_entity.pdbx_description
1 polymer ?
#
loop_
_entity_poly.entity_id
_entity_poly.type
_entity_poly.pdbx_seq_one_letter_code
_entity_poly.pdbx_strand_id
1 'polypeptide(L)'
;MSVYDFTCTTMQGKEVSLSQYKGKVILIVNTASKCGFTPQFAGLEKLYKEYKDKGLEILGFPSNQFNEQDPGTNEEIQEFCKVNYGVTFQMFKKGDVRGDNPQPLFAYLTKEKGFKGFNMDHPIAPKLVPMLKEKHPEILEGDGIKWNFTKFLIDREGNVVER
;
A
#
# COMPACT_ATOMS: atom_id res chain seq x y z
N MET A 1 -12.35 3.20 -16.96
CA MET A 1 -10.99 3.25 -16.40
C MET A 1 -10.79 2.09 -15.45
N SER A 2 -9.62 1.50 -15.44
CA SER A 2 -9.27 0.42 -14.53
C SER A 2 -7.85 0.65 -13.99
N VAL A 3 -7.41 -0.21 -13.07
CA VAL A 3 -6.04 -0.17 -12.54
C VAL A 3 -5.01 -0.28 -13.66
N TYR A 4 -5.34 -0.98 -14.75
CA TYR A 4 -4.41 -1.17 -15.88
C TYR A 4 -4.06 0.11 -16.65
N ASP A 5 -4.80 1.19 -16.44
CA ASP A 5 -4.54 2.47 -17.12
C ASP A 5 -3.42 3.29 -16.45
N PHE A 6 -2.87 2.79 -15.35
CA PHE A 6 -1.85 3.51 -14.59
C PHE A 6 -0.45 2.99 -14.83
N THR A 7 0.51 3.91 -14.82
CA THR A 7 1.94 3.62 -14.89
C THR A 7 2.58 4.06 -13.57
N CYS A 8 3.43 3.22 -13.01
CA CYS A 8 4.11 3.48 -11.74
C CYS A 8 5.62 3.29 -11.91
N THR A 9 6.39 3.98 -11.09
CA THR A 9 7.86 3.92 -11.13
C THR A 9 8.36 2.94 -10.08
N THR A 10 9.19 1.97 -10.48
CA THR A 10 9.79 1.00 -9.55
C THR A 10 10.84 1.66 -8.65
N MET A 11 11.30 0.93 -7.63
CA MET A 11 12.41 1.34 -6.76
C MET A 11 13.68 1.66 -7.56
N GLN A 12 13.89 0.98 -8.70
CA GLN A 12 15.05 1.16 -9.57
C GLN A 12 14.87 2.31 -10.56
N GLY A 13 13.74 3.01 -10.52
CA GLY A 13 13.47 4.13 -11.42
C GLY A 13 12.87 3.76 -12.77
N LYS A 14 12.47 2.51 -12.96
CA LYS A 14 11.86 2.03 -14.20
C LYS A 14 10.36 2.26 -14.18
N GLU A 15 9.80 2.80 -15.26
CA GLU A 15 8.36 2.93 -15.42
C GLU A 15 7.73 1.61 -15.86
N VAL A 16 6.64 1.24 -15.17
CA VAL A 16 5.93 -0.01 -15.40
C VAL A 16 4.44 0.30 -15.56
N SER A 17 3.86 -0.13 -16.69
CA SER A 17 2.40 -0.08 -16.84
C SER A 17 1.77 -1.23 -16.05
N LEU A 18 0.75 -0.93 -15.26
CA LEU A 18 0.04 -1.97 -14.51
C LEU A 18 -0.74 -2.91 -15.42
N SER A 19 -0.87 -2.59 -16.71
CA SER A 19 -1.45 -3.49 -17.71
C SER A 19 -0.68 -4.80 -17.84
N GLN A 20 0.61 -4.83 -17.46
CA GLN A 20 1.38 -6.07 -17.47
C GLN A 20 0.85 -7.14 -16.51
N TYR A 21 0.01 -6.74 -15.55
CA TYR A 21 -0.59 -7.66 -14.57
C TYR A 21 -2.00 -8.12 -14.97
N LYS A 22 -2.45 -7.84 -16.19
CA LYS A 22 -3.77 -8.32 -16.65
C LYS A 22 -3.94 -9.81 -16.43
N GLY A 23 -5.12 -10.21 -15.98
CA GLY A 23 -5.43 -11.61 -15.70
C GLY A 23 -4.97 -12.10 -14.34
N LYS A 24 -4.28 -11.28 -13.57
CA LYS A 24 -3.83 -11.63 -12.21
C LYS A 24 -4.67 -10.92 -11.15
N VAL A 25 -4.76 -11.54 -9.99
CA VAL A 25 -5.29 -10.87 -8.79
C VAL A 25 -4.17 -10.02 -8.22
N ILE A 26 -4.45 -8.74 -7.93
CA ILE A 26 -3.44 -7.81 -7.45
C ILE A 26 -3.82 -7.33 -6.05
N LEU A 27 -2.88 -7.37 -5.12
CA LEU A 27 -2.99 -6.73 -3.81
C LEU A 27 -2.07 -5.51 -3.80
N ILE A 28 -2.66 -4.32 -3.74
CA ILE A 28 -1.92 -3.06 -3.66
C ILE A 28 -1.88 -2.62 -2.21
N VAL A 29 -0.70 -2.33 -1.68
CA VAL A 29 -0.52 -1.97 -0.28
C VAL A 29 0.46 -0.80 -0.13
N ASN A 30 0.10 0.21 0.68
CA ASN A 30 1.05 1.26 1.05
C ASN A 30 1.84 0.81 2.28
N THR A 31 3.15 1.00 2.25
CA THR A 31 4.06 0.37 3.21
C THR A 31 4.91 1.38 3.98
N ALA A 32 5.52 0.91 5.07
CA ALA A 32 6.44 1.69 5.88
C ALA A 32 7.48 0.77 6.54
N SER A 33 8.65 1.33 6.86
CA SER A 33 9.76 0.58 7.45
C SER A 33 9.88 0.75 8.98
N LYS A 34 9.18 1.72 9.56
CA LYS A 34 9.28 2.06 11.00
C LYS A 34 7.92 2.15 11.69
N CYS A 35 6.95 1.37 11.23
CA CYS A 35 5.60 1.33 11.77
C CYS A 35 5.42 0.09 12.64
N GLY A 36 4.49 0.15 13.59
CA GLY A 36 4.08 -1.04 14.37
C GLY A 36 3.53 -2.16 13.48
N PHE A 37 3.03 -1.82 12.28
CA PHE A 37 2.55 -2.80 11.30
C PHE A 37 3.62 -3.31 10.34
N THR A 38 4.84 -2.78 10.39
CA THR A 38 5.91 -3.20 9.48
C THR A 38 6.13 -4.72 9.45
N PRO A 39 5.98 -5.47 10.56
CA PRO A 39 6.06 -6.93 10.50
C PRO A 39 5.05 -7.60 9.56
N GLN A 40 4.03 -6.90 9.08
CA GLN A 40 3.11 -7.42 8.07
C GLN A 40 3.82 -7.79 6.76
N PHE A 41 5.02 -7.24 6.49
CA PHE A 41 5.83 -7.68 5.34
C PHE A 41 6.05 -9.19 5.33
N ALA A 42 6.25 -9.80 6.52
CA ALA A 42 6.45 -11.25 6.60
C ALA A 42 5.22 -12.02 6.10
N GLY A 43 4.03 -11.61 6.53
CA GLY A 43 2.78 -12.25 6.09
C GLY A 43 2.49 -12.00 4.62
N LEU A 44 2.78 -10.79 4.13
CA LEU A 44 2.60 -10.45 2.72
C LEU A 44 3.52 -11.29 1.83
N GLU A 45 4.78 -11.45 2.21
CA GLU A 45 5.73 -12.25 1.45
C GLU A 45 5.32 -13.73 1.45
N LYS A 46 4.87 -14.25 2.60
CA LYS A 46 4.36 -15.62 2.70
C LYS A 46 3.15 -15.82 1.78
N LEU A 47 2.23 -14.90 1.77
CA LEU A 47 1.05 -14.93 0.90
C LEU A 47 1.46 -14.91 -0.57
N TYR A 48 2.41 -14.05 -0.93
CA TYR A 48 2.91 -13.94 -2.28
C TYR A 48 3.55 -15.25 -2.76
N LYS A 49 4.44 -15.83 -1.95
CA LYS A 49 5.09 -17.10 -2.30
C LYS A 49 4.10 -18.24 -2.48
N GLU A 50 3.04 -18.26 -1.66
CA GLU A 50 2.02 -19.30 -1.71
C GLU A 50 1.15 -19.22 -2.98
N TYR A 51 0.81 -18.00 -3.41
CA TYR A 51 -0.18 -17.79 -4.47
C TYR A 51 0.35 -17.21 -5.77
N LYS A 52 1.62 -16.82 -5.86
CA LYS A 52 2.15 -16.21 -7.09
C LYS A 52 1.99 -17.11 -8.31
N ASP A 53 2.17 -18.42 -8.16
CA ASP A 53 2.00 -19.36 -9.25
C ASP A 53 0.53 -19.62 -9.61
N LYS A 54 -0.39 -19.14 -8.76
CA LYS A 54 -1.84 -19.18 -8.98
C LYS A 54 -2.37 -17.86 -9.51
N GLY A 55 -1.49 -16.89 -9.78
CA GLY A 55 -1.84 -15.61 -10.38
C GLY A 55 -2.00 -14.45 -9.42
N LEU A 56 -1.38 -14.50 -8.23
CA LEU A 56 -1.35 -13.35 -7.31
C LEU A 56 -0.11 -12.50 -7.56
N GLU A 57 -0.31 -11.18 -7.64
CA GLU A 57 0.74 -10.18 -7.55
C GLU A 57 0.52 -9.30 -6.34
N ILE A 58 1.59 -8.93 -5.65
CA ILE A 58 1.55 -7.94 -4.56
C ILE A 58 2.41 -6.76 -4.99
N LEU A 59 1.85 -5.55 -4.89
CA LEU A 59 2.53 -4.31 -5.28
C LEU A 59 2.64 -3.41 -4.04
N GLY A 60 3.86 -3.16 -3.59
CA GLY A 60 4.13 -2.36 -2.40
C GLY A 60 4.52 -0.92 -2.76
N PHE A 61 3.91 0.04 -2.08
CA PHE A 61 4.10 1.47 -2.32
C PHE A 61 4.50 2.17 -1.01
N PRO A 62 5.80 2.39 -0.77
CA PRO A 62 6.25 3.08 0.43
C PRO A 62 5.78 4.53 0.48
N SER A 63 5.42 5.01 1.68
CA SER A 63 5.05 6.39 1.89
C SER A 63 5.53 6.87 3.27
N ASN A 64 6.02 8.12 3.32
CA ASN A 64 6.49 8.74 4.56
C ASN A 64 5.42 9.64 5.21
N GLN A 65 4.17 9.56 4.74
CA GLN A 65 3.11 10.49 5.16
C GLN A 65 2.47 10.18 6.51
N PHE A 66 2.77 9.02 7.11
CA PHE A 66 2.15 8.58 8.36
C PHE A 66 3.19 8.57 9.47
N ASN A 67 3.27 9.67 10.23
CA ASN A 67 4.24 9.89 11.31
C ASN A 67 5.69 9.75 10.84
N GLU A 68 5.98 10.05 9.57
CA GLU A 68 7.32 9.92 9.00
C GLU A 68 7.94 8.53 9.27
N GLN A 69 7.13 7.47 9.14
CA GLN A 69 7.54 6.10 9.43
C GLN A 69 8.19 5.37 8.26
N ASP A 70 8.54 6.10 7.20
CA ASP A 70 9.30 5.57 6.08
C ASP A 70 10.29 6.62 5.54
N PRO A 71 11.22 7.10 6.39
CA PRO A 71 12.08 8.23 6.05
C PRO A 71 13.26 7.92 5.13
N GLY A 72 13.58 6.62 4.92
CA GLY A 72 14.74 6.22 4.13
C GLY A 72 14.62 6.54 2.65
N THR A 73 15.75 6.45 1.95
CA THR A 73 15.77 6.53 0.48
C THR A 73 15.15 5.26 -0.12
N ASN A 74 14.88 5.28 -1.44
CA ASN A 74 14.37 4.09 -2.11
C ASN A 74 15.32 2.89 -1.95
N GLU A 75 16.62 3.12 -2.05
CA GLU A 75 17.64 2.08 -1.87
C GLU A 75 17.64 1.53 -0.45
N GLU A 76 17.54 2.40 0.55
CA GLU A 76 17.50 1.99 1.95
C GLU A 76 16.23 1.19 2.27
N ILE A 77 15.08 1.61 1.74
CA ILE A 77 13.81 0.90 1.92
C ILE A 77 13.87 -0.49 1.27
N GLN A 78 14.39 -0.57 0.05
CA GLN A 78 14.53 -1.85 -0.65
C GLN A 78 15.44 -2.82 0.10
N GLU A 79 16.58 -2.33 0.58
CA GLU A 79 17.51 -3.11 1.38
C GLU A 79 16.87 -3.59 2.68
N PHE A 80 16.15 -2.71 3.36
CA PHE A 80 15.42 -3.04 4.59
C PHE A 80 14.44 -4.19 4.36
N CYS A 81 13.62 -4.11 3.32
CA CYS A 81 12.62 -5.12 3.00
C CYS A 81 13.27 -6.46 2.68
N LYS A 82 14.35 -6.44 1.91
CA LYS A 82 15.06 -7.64 1.51
C LYS A 82 15.75 -8.33 2.71
N VAL A 83 16.50 -7.56 3.49
CA VAL A 83 17.31 -8.10 4.59
C VAL A 83 16.44 -8.56 5.75
N ASN A 84 15.43 -7.78 6.12
CA ASN A 84 14.64 -8.08 7.33
C ASN A 84 13.46 -9.02 7.07
N TYR A 85 12.89 -9.02 5.85
CA TYR A 85 11.67 -9.77 5.56
C TYR A 85 11.75 -10.64 4.31
N GLY A 86 12.87 -10.60 3.59
CA GLY A 86 13.06 -11.40 2.38
C GLY A 86 12.04 -11.09 1.29
N VAL A 87 11.58 -9.84 1.20
CA VAL A 87 10.53 -9.43 0.26
C VAL A 87 10.99 -9.66 -1.18
N THR A 88 10.19 -10.41 -1.94
CA THR A 88 10.43 -10.69 -3.37
C THR A 88 9.34 -10.13 -4.29
N PHE A 89 8.19 -9.69 -3.74
CA PHE A 89 7.18 -9.03 -4.56
C PHE A 89 7.65 -7.61 -4.96
N GLN A 90 6.98 -7.05 -6.00
CA GLN A 90 7.41 -5.78 -6.57
C GLN A 90 7.18 -4.62 -5.60
N MET A 91 8.23 -3.87 -5.30
CA MET A 91 8.15 -2.61 -4.58
C MET A 91 8.31 -1.45 -5.56
N PHE A 92 7.58 -0.37 -5.32
CA PHE A 92 7.62 0.83 -6.14
C PHE A 92 8.29 1.98 -5.40
N LYS A 93 8.64 3.02 -6.15
CA LYS A 93 9.28 4.22 -5.62
C LYS A 93 8.42 4.84 -4.52
N LYS A 94 9.05 5.26 -3.43
CA LYS A 94 8.38 6.00 -2.35
C LYS A 94 7.69 7.25 -2.90
N GLY A 95 6.47 7.51 -2.45
CA GLY A 95 5.71 8.67 -2.88
C GLY A 95 4.47 8.88 -2.03
N ASP A 96 3.72 9.93 -2.36
CA ASP A 96 2.51 10.27 -1.62
C ASP A 96 1.35 9.40 -2.05
N VAL A 97 0.55 8.96 -1.08
CA VAL A 97 -0.63 8.11 -1.30
C VAL A 97 -1.92 8.80 -0.85
N ARG A 98 -1.82 10.00 -0.26
CA ARG A 98 -2.95 10.79 0.20
C ARG A 98 -2.62 12.28 0.16
N GLY A 99 -3.59 13.13 0.52
CA GLY A 99 -3.41 14.58 0.62
C GLY A 99 -3.75 15.29 -0.67
N ASP A 100 -3.10 16.42 -0.92
CA ASP A 100 -3.43 17.30 -2.05
C ASP A 100 -2.90 16.79 -3.39
N ASN A 101 -1.85 15.99 -3.38
CA ASN A 101 -1.21 15.51 -4.62
C ASN A 101 -0.73 14.06 -4.50
N PRO A 102 -1.67 13.11 -4.29
CA PRO A 102 -1.29 11.70 -4.23
C PRO A 102 -0.90 11.18 -5.62
N GLN A 103 -0.16 10.07 -5.66
CA GLN A 103 0.06 9.37 -6.92
C GLN A 103 -1.28 9.08 -7.59
N PRO A 104 -1.40 9.24 -8.92
CA PRO A 104 -2.69 9.04 -9.61
C PRO A 104 -3.38 7.71 -9.31
N LEU A 105 -2.60 6.63 -9.17
CA LEU A 105 -3.15 5.32 -8.80
C LEU A 105 -3.92 5.39 -7.48
N PHE A 106 -3.36 6.02 -6.44
CA PHE A 106 -4.00 6.08 -5.13
C PHE A 106 -5.20 7.02 -5.11
N ALA A 107 -5.19 8.10 -5.90
CA ALA A 107 -6.37 8.93 -6.09
C ALA A 107 -7.53 8.11 -6.67
N TYR A 108 -7.23 7.27 -7.65
CA TYR A 108 -8.20 6.36 -8.27
C TYR A 108 -8.70 5.30 -7.28
N LEU A 109 -7.80 4.63 -6.57
CA LEU A 109 -8.15 3.55 -5.63
C LEU A 109 -9.10 4.04 -4.53
N THR A 110 -8.79 5.18 -3.92
CA THR A 110 -9.61 5.74 -2.82
C THR A 110 -10.96 6.25 -3.30
N LYS A 111 -11.06 6.67 -4.57
CA LYS A 111 -12.33 7.04 -5.19
C LYS A 111 -13.20 5.82 -5.46
N GLU A 112 -12.59 4.73 -5.95
CA GLU A 112 -13.34 3.50 -6.29
C GLU A 112 -13.80 2.75 -5.05
N LYS A 113 -12.99 2.74 -3.98
CA LYS A 113 -13.34 2.15 -2.69
C LYS A 113 -13.05 3.15 -1.57
N GLY A 114 -14.11 3.81 -1.11
CA GLY A 114 -14.04 4.74 0.01
C GLY A 114 -13.78 4.04 1.35
N PHE A 115 -13.50 4.86 2.36
CA PHE A 115 -13.26 4.38 3.71
C PHE A 115 -14.59 3.99 4.39
N LYS A 116 -14.64 2.77 4.95
CA LYS A 116 -15.83 2.23 5.58
C LYS A 116 -15.79 2.21 7.11
N GLY A 117 -14.78 2.85 7.71
CA GLY A 117 -14.60 2.87 9.16
C GLY A 117 -13.47 1.96 9.62
N PHE A 118 -13.04 2.17 10.86
CA PHE A 118 -12.04 1.31 11.51
C PHE A 118 -12.71 0.12 12.16
N ASN A 119 -12.05 -1.03 12.10
CA ASN A 119 -12.45 -2.18 12.90
C ASN A 119 -12.00 -1.95 14.34
N MET A 120 -12.90 -1.47 15.20
CA MET A 120 -12.57 -1.15 16.60
C MET A 120 -12.29 -2.40 17.45
N ASP A 121 -12.58 -3.59 16.94
CA ASP A 121 -12.20 -4.84 17.60
C ASP A 121 -10.73 -5.19 17.39
N HIS A 122 -10.07 -4.53 16.44
CA HIS A 122 -8.64 -4.73 16.21
C HIS A 122 -7.83 -4.16 17.37
N PRO A 123 -6.81 -4.90 17.89
CA PRO A 123 -6.06 -4.48 19.08
C PRO A 123 -5.42 -3.09 19.00
N ILE A 124 -5.05 -2.64 17.80
CA ILE A 124 -4.37 -1.34 17.62
C ILE A 124 -5.36 -0.17 17.48
N ALA A 125 -6.61 -0.42 17.11
CA ALA A 125 -7.58 0.65 16.85
C ALA A 125 -7.80 1.56 18.07
N PRO A 126 -7.92 1.05 19.31
CA PRO A 126 -8.07 1.90 20.48
C PRO A 126 -6.89 2.85 20.74
N LYS A 127 -5.72 2.56 20.16
CA LYS A 127 -4.53 3.41 20.26
C LYS A 127 -4.40 4.33 19.06
N LEU A 128 -4.65 3.80 17.87
CA LEU A 128 -4.48 4.53 16.61
C LEU A 128 -5.51 5.64 16.44
N VAL A 129 -6.79 5.34 16.64
CA VAL A 129 -7.87 6.31 16.38
C VAL A 129 -7.77 7.54 17.28
N PRO A 130 -7.57 7.42 18.60
CA PRO A 130 -7.37 8.62 19.45
C PRO A 130 -6.13 9.41 19.08
N MET A 131 -5.03 8.74 18.72
CA MET A 131 -3.80 9.42 18.29
C MET A 131 -4.04 10.23 17.02
N LEU A 132 -4.76 9.68 16.05
CA LEU A 132 -5.11 10.40 14.83
C LEU A 132 -6.00 11.61 15.11
N LYS A 133 -6.99 11.47 16.00
CA LYS A 133 -7.85 12.59 16.40
C LYS A 133 -7.07 13.73 17.03
N GLU A 134 -6.06 13.41 17.82
CA GLU A 134 -5.25 14.41 18.52
C GLU A 134 -4.20 15.05 17.62
N LYS A 135 -3.43 14.23 16.88
CA LYS A 135 -2.24 14.70 16.15
C LYS A 135 -2.46 14.93 14.67
N HIS A 136 -3.36 14.19 14.04
CA HIS A 136 -3.58 14.22 12.60
C HIS A 136 -5.06 14.09 12.26
N PRO A 137 -5.93 15.02 12.75
CA PRO A 137 -7.36 14.93 12.49
C PRO A 137 -7.71 14.95 11.00
N GLU A 138 -6.88 15.58 10.17
CA GLU A 138 -7.07 15.64 8.73
C GLU A 138 -7.04 14.26 8.07
N ILE A 139 -6.33 13.29 8.66
CA ILE A 139 -6.27 11.93 8.15
C ILE A 139 -7.62 11.23 8.28
N LEU A 140 -8.41 11.58 9.30
CA LEU A 140 -9.72 10.95 9.54
C LEU A 140 -10.80 11.44 8.59
N GLU A 141 -10.57 12.55 7.88
CA GLU A 141 -11.55 13.11 6.95
C GLU A 141 -11.51 12.44 5.59
N GLY A 142 -12.70 12.23 4.99
CA GLY A 142 -12.82 11.72 3.62
C GLY A 142 -12.42 10.26 3.46
N ASP A 143 -12.15 9.89 2.21
CA ASP A 143 -11.88 8.51 1.80
C ASP A 143 -10.39 8.19 1.61
N GLY A 144 -9.51 9.15 1.86
CA GLY A 144 -8.06 8.96 1.73
C GLY A 144 -7.53 7.83 2.59
N ILE A 145 -6.30 7.41 2.32
CA ILE A 145 -5.60 6.39 3.10
C ILE A 145 -5.47 6.86 4.54
N LYS A 146 -5.83 6.01 5.50
CA LYS A 146 -5.88 6.37 6.92
C LYS A 146 -4.63 6.01 7.69
N TRP A 147 -3.89 5.00 7.24
CA TRP A 147 -2.63 4.59 7.87
C TRP A 147 -1.82 3.66 6.97
N ASN A 148 -0.60 3.32 7.43
CA ASN A 148 0.28 2.38 6.73
C ASN A 148 -0.37 1.00 6.62
N PHE A 149 0.00 0.27 5.58
CA PHE A 149 -0.46 -1.09 5.29
C PHE A 149 -1.97 -1.19 5.01
N THR A 150 -2.56 -0.14 4.47
CA THR A 150 -3.88 -0.20 3.85
C THR A 150 -3.77 -0.98 2.54
N LYS A 151 -4.73 -1.86 2.29
CA LYS A 151 -4.70 -2.78 1.16
C LYS A 151 -5.91 -2.59 0.26
N PHE A 152 -5.69 -2.74 -1.04
CA PHE A 152 -6.76 -2.77 -2.04
C PHE A 152 -6.64 -4.06 -2.84
N LEU A 153 -7.73 -4.79 -2.95
CA LEU A 153 -7.78 -6.03 -3.73
C LEU A 153 -8.35 -5.74 -5.11
N ILE A 154 -7.64 -6.19 -6.14
CA ILE A 154 -7.98 -5.98 -7.54
C ILE A 154 -8.27 -7.33 -8.16
N ASP A 155 -9.41 -7.46 -8.86
CA ASP A 155 -9.75 -8.71 -9.54
C ASP A 155 -8.97 -8.88 -10.84
N ARG A 156 -9.21 -10.01 -11.53
CA ARG A 156 -8.47 -10.36 -12.75
C ARG A 156 -8.79 -9.45 -13.94
N GLU A 157 -9.84 -8.65 -13.85
CA GLU A 157 -10.26 -7.69 -14.87
C GLU A 157 -9.83 -6.24 -14.56
N GLY A 158 -9.09 -6.04 -13.45
CA GLY A 158 -8.58 -4.72 -13.07
C GLY A 158 -9.54 -3.87 -12.25
N ASN A 159 -10.60 -4.47 -11.72
CA ASN A 159 -11.57 -3.75 -10.88
C ASN A 159 -11.15 -3.78 -9.42
N VAL A 160 -11.33 -2.64 -8.72
CA VAL A 160 -11.09 -2.57 -7.27
C VAL A 160 -12.31 -3.18 -6.57
N VAL A 161 -12.13 -4.34 -5.93
CA VAL A 161 -13.24 -5.09 -5.35
C VAL A 161 -13.30 -5.04 -3.83
N GLU A 162 -12.20 -4.71 -3.16
CA GLU A 162 -12.15 -4.62 -1.70
C GLU A 162 -11.06 -3.65 -1.24
N ARG A 163 -11.27 -3.12 -0.04
CA ARG A 163 -10.31 -2.26 0.63
C ARG A 163 -10.10 -2.68 2.07
#